data_d467c9f0a10ae2cbcf992ced0fd37501
#
_entry.id   d467c9f0a10ae2cbcf992ced0fd37501
#
_cell.length_a   1.000
_cell.length_b   1.000
_cell.length_c   1.000
_cell.angle_alpha   90.00
_cell.angle_beta   90.00
_cell.angle_gamma   90.00
#
_symmetry.space_group_name_H-M   'P 1'
#
loop_
_entity.id
_entity.type
_entity.pdbx_description
1 polymer ?
#
loop_
_entity_poly.entity_id
_entity_poly.type
_entity_poly.pdbx_seq_one_letter_code
_entity_poly.pdbx_strand_id
1 'polypeptide(L)'
;GIKIAYPSNGADLKGLLKAAYYDPNPVVILEHKGLYWSKVKGTDAARVNEPSEDYILPFGKANIVQEIWEQETNETITVITYGMGVHWALNASTTMKNQVEIIDLRTLYPIDEEAIFKSVKKAKKCLVVTEEPTNNSFARSLAGLIQEICFKYLDAPVMVIGSENMPAIPLNSTLEFTMIPNADKVRLKMEELLEY
;
A
#
# COMPACT_ATOMS: atom_id res chain seq x y z
N GLY A 1 -1.86 -21.72 5.35
CA GLY A 1 -3.23 -21.71 5.82
C GLY A 1 -3.63 -20.50 6.67
N ILE A 2 -2.71 -19.63 7.14
CA ILE A 2 -3.07 -18.40 7.87
C ILE A 2 -3.30 -17.29 6.85
N LYS A 3 -4.43 -16.59 6.94
CA LYS A 3 -4.69 -15.39 6.15
C LYS A 3 -4.24 -14.17 6.94
N ILE A 4 -3.78 -13.12 6.22
CA ILE A 4 -3.28 -11.90 6.84
C ILE A 4 -3.91 -10.69 6.14
N ALA A 5 -4.55 -9.81 6.91
CA ALA A 5 -5.13 -8.57 6.42
C ALA A 5 -4.52 -7.36 7.14
N TYR A 6 -4.41 -6.24 6.43
CA TYR A 6 -3.95 -4.97 6.99
C TYR A 6 -4.71 -3.81 6.33
N PRO A 7 -5.94 -3.53 6.80
CA PRO A 7 -6.79 -2.48 6.24
C PRO A 7 -6.24 -1.08 6.48
N SER A 8 -6.55 -0.17 5.55
CA SER A 8 -6.19 1.24 5.61
C SER A 8 -7.32 2.16 6.11
N ASN A 9 -8.54 1.64 6.23
CA ASN A 9 -9.72 2.41 6.60
C ASN A 9 -10.75 1.57 7.36
N GLY A 10 -11.75 2.23 7.98
CA GLY A 10 -12.73 1.59 8.85
C GLY A 10 -13.73 0.69 8.12
N ALA A 11 -14.10 0.99 6.88
CA ALA A 11 -15.02 0.14 6.11
C ALA A 11 -14.37 -1.21 5.77
N ASP A 12 -13.12 -1.17 5.29
CA ASP A 12 -12.36 -2.37 4.97
C ASP A 12 -12.10 -3.21 6.23
N LEU A 13 -11.77 -2.56 7.37
CA LEU A 13 -11.62 -3.25 8.65
C LEU A 13 -12.91 -4.00 9.01
N LYS A 14 -14.07 -3.35 8.95
CA LYS A 14 -15.38 -3.99 9.23
C LYS A 14 -15.61 -5.18 8.30
N GLY A 15 -15.43 -5.00 7.00
CA GLY A 15 -15.66 -6.04 6.01
C GLY A 15 -14.73 -7.24 6.16
N LEU A 16 -13.44 -7.00 6.45
CA LEU A 16 -12.44 -8.04 6.67
C LEU A 16 -12.64 -8.79 8.00
N LEU A 17 -13.04 -8.10 9.08
CA LEU A 17 -13.39 -8.74 10.36
C LEU A 17 -14.57 -9.70 10.19
N LYS A 18 -15.60 -9.29 9.44
CA LYS A 18 -16.73 -10.17 9.14
C LYS A 18 -16.33 -11.35 8.25
N ALA A 19 -15.50 -11.12 7.24
CA ALA A 19 -14.95 -12.21 6.42
C ALA A 19 -14.13 -13.20 7.25
N ALA A 20 -13.32 -12.69 8.21
CA ALA A 20 -12.54 -13.52 9.11
C ALA A 20 -13.41 -14.38 10.03
N TYR A 21 -14.54 -13.85 10.50
CA TYR A 21 -15.47 -14.60 11.34
C TYR A 21 -16.05 -15.84 10.63
N TYR A 22 -16.29 -15.74 9.33
CA TYR A 22 -16.83 -16.86 8.53
C TYR A 22 -15.74 -17.73 7.89
N ASP A 23 -14.47 -17.38 8.03
CA ASP A 23 -13.37 -18.16 7.44
C ASP A 23 -13.06 -19.38 8.29
N PRO A 24 -12.94 -20.57 7.69
CA PRO A 24 -12.61 -21.80 8.44
C PRO A 24 -11.13 -21.85 8.88
N ASN A 25 -10.27 -20.96 8.38
CA ASN A 25 -8.85 -20.92 8.72
C ASN A 25 -8.54 -19.78 9.69
N PRO A 26 -7.42 -19.85 10.42
CA PRO A 26 -6.96 -18.72 11.22
C PRO A 26 -6.68 -17.48 10.38
N VAL A 27 -7.13 -16.32 10.87
CA VAL A 27 -6.93 -15.01 10.24
C VAL A 27 -6.23 -14.07 11.20
N VAL A 28 -5.19 -13.40 10.74
CA VAL A 28 -4.52 -12.32 11.46
C VAL A 28 -4.95 -11.00 10.82
N ILE A 29 -5.50 -10.09 11.62
CA ILE A 29 -5.82 -8.73 11.18
C ILE A 29 -4.87 -7.77 11.90
N LEU A 30 -4.03 -7.09 11.13
CA LEU A 30 -3.13 -6.06 11.63
C LEU A 30 -3.88 -4.72 11.62
N GLU A 31 -3.84 -4.02 12.74
CA GLU A 31 -4.55 -2.76 12.91
C GLU A 31 -3.58 -1.66 13.31
N HIS A 32 -3.48 -0.62 12.48
CA HIS A 32 -2.62 0.51 12.78
C HIS A 32 -3.28 1.46 13.78
N LYS A 33 -2.73 1.59 14.99
CA LYS A 33 -3.29 2.43 16.06
C LYS A 33 -3.50 3.89 15.67
N GLY A 34 -2.60 4.45 14.87
CA GLY A 34 -2.69 5.83 14.39
C GLY A 34 -3.89 6.09 13.47
N LEU A 35 -4.46 5.05 12.85
CA LEU A 35 -5.64 5.16 12.00
C LEU A 35 -6.95 5.15 12.79
N TYR A 36 -6.94 4.70 14.05
CA TYR A 36 -8.09 4.85 14.93
C TYR A 36 -8.36 6.32 15.18
N TRP A 37 -9.47 6.85 14.82
CA TRP A 37 -9.87 8.26 14.95
C TRP A 37 -9.09 9.24 14.05
N SER A 38 -8.28 8.78 13.10
CA SER A 38 -7.47 9.61 12.18
C SER A 38 -6.73 10.74 12.90
N LYS A 39 -6.04 10.41 13.99
CA LYS A 39 -5.28 11.38 14.79
C LYS A 39 -3.93 11.75 14.16
N VAL A 40 -3.42 10.91 13.29
CA VAL A 40 -2.19 11.18 12.53
C VAL A 40 -2.53 12.14 11.39
N LYS A 41 -1.74 13.20 11.23
CA LYS A 41 -1.93 14.17 10.16
C LYS A 41 -1.88 13.47 8.78
N GLY A 42 -2.82 13.80 7.92
CA GLY A 42 -2.89 13.24 6.57
C GLY A 42 -3.57 11.87 6.48
N THR A 43 -4.28 11.43 7.54
CA THR A 43 -5.02 10.15 7.55
C THR A 43 -6.55 10.33 7.50
N ASP A 44 -7.03 11.48 7.02
CA ASP A 44 -8.48 11.74 6.96
C ASP A 44 -9.23 10.72 6.10
N ALA A 45 -8.58 10.15 5.08
CA ALA A 45 -9.12 9.08 4.25
C ALA A 45 -9.37 7.75 5.00
N ALA A 46 -8.85 7.59 6.23
CA ALA A 46 -9.18 6.44 7.09
C ALA A 46 -10.62 6.51 7.63
N ARG A 47 -11.19 7.72 7.70
CA ARG A 47 -12.58 7.94 8.08
C ARG A 47 -13.47 7.77 6.86
N VAL A 48 -14.28 6.76 6.89
CA VAL A 48 -15.25 6.46 5.85
C VAL A 48 -16.62 6.25 6.49
N ASN A 49 -17.67 6.43 5.70
CA ASN A 49 -19.01 6.08 6.15
C ASN A 49 -19.06 4.60 6.50
N GLU A 50 -19.71 4.29 7.59
CA GLU A 50 -19.91 2.89 7.99
C GLU A 50 -20.73 2.17 6.91
N PRO A 51 -20.22 1.06 6.35
CA PRO A 51 -20.99 0.27 5.40
C PRO A 51 -22.14 -0.47 6.10
N SER A 52 -23.08 -1.00 5.29
CA SER A 52 -24.22 -1.77 5.79
C SER A 52 -23.79 -2.92 6.70
N GLU A 53 -24.75 -3.44 7.48
CA GLU A 53 -24.50 -4.59 8.34
C GLU A 53 -24.14 -5.86 7.57
N ASP A 54 -24.58 -5.99 6.32
CA ASP A 54 -24.29 -7.15 5.47
C ASP A 54 -22.96 -7.02 4.68
N TYR A 55 -22.25 -5.90 4.82
CA TYR A 55 -20.99 -5.69 4.11
C TYR A 55 -19.92 -6.68 4.56
N ILE A 56 -19.43 -7.49 3.64
CA ILE A 56 -18.32 -8.45 3.81
C ILE A 56 -17.30 -8.19 2.71
N LEU A 57 -16.02 -8.07 3.07
CA LEU A 57 -14.95 -7.88 2.13
C LEU A 57 -14.13 -9.18 2.03
N PRO A 58 -14.13 -9.84 0.86
CA PRO A 58 -13.39 -11.09 0.69
C PRO A 58 -11.87 -10.86 0.72
N PHE A 59 -11.14 -11.83 1.27
CA PHE A 59 -9.67 -11.83 1.21
C PHE A 59 -9.17 -11.99 -0.23
N GLY A 60 -7.99 -11.42 -0.52
CA GLY A 60 -7.40 -11.47 -1.86
C GLY A 60 -8.04 -10.53 -2.87
N LYS A 61 -8.65 -9.43 -2.40
CA LYS A 61 -9.21 -8.38 -3.24
C LYS A 61 -8.64 -7.02 -2.86
N ALA A 62 -7.75 -6.53 -3.70
CA ALA A 62 -7.17 -5.19 -3.59
C ALA A 62 -8.18 -4.10 -3.97
N ASN A 63 -7.86 -2.86 -3.62
CA ASN A 63 -8.62 -1.68 -4.00
C ASN A 63 -7.72 -0.69 -4.75
N ILE A 64 -8.17 -0.20 -5.89
CA ILE A 64 -7.53 0.92 -6.56
C ILE A 64 -8.10 2.18 -5.91
N VAL A 65 -7.32 2.79 -5.00
CA VAL A 65 -7.74 3.99 -4.25
C VAL A 65 -7.49 5.28 -5.01
N GLN A 66 -6.62 5.24 -6.01
CA GLN A 66 -6.40 6.30 -7.00
C GLN A 66 -6.13 5.65 -8.35
N GLU A 67 -6.95 5.99 -9.34
CA GLU A 67 -6.85 5.45 -10.70
C GLU A 67 -6.33 6.55 -11.66
N ILE A 68 -5.61 6.12 -12.69
CA ILE A 68 -5.21 6.99 -13.80
C ILE A 68 -6.29 6.89 -14.88
N TRP A 69 -7.10 7.95 -15.03
CA TRP A 69 -8.25 7.98 -15.96
C TRP A 69 -7.85 8.27 -17.40
N GLU A 70 -6.85 9.12 -17.62
CA GLU A 70 -6.36 9.51 -18.94
C GLU A 70 -4.85 9.33 -19.00
N GLN A 71 -4.37 8.66 -20.02
CA GLN A 71 -2.94 8.59 -20.33
C GLN A 71 -2.53 9.87 -21.08
N GLU A 72 -2.56 11.00 -20.41
CA GLU A 72 -2.03 12.25 -20.98
C GLU A 72 -0.50 12.26 -21.08
N THR A 73 0.15 11.37 -20.31
CA THR A 73 1.61 11.19 -20.32
C THR A 73 1.95 9.71 -20.42
N ASN A 74 3.03 9.38 -21.14
CA ASN A 74 3.57 8.02 -21.17
C ASN A 74 4.29 7.64 -19.86
N GLU A 75 4.39 8.57 -18.91
CA GLU A 75 5.11 8.38 -17.66
C GLU A 75 4.14 8.22 -16.49
N THR A 76 3.83 6.97 -16.20
CA THR A 76 2.94 6.60 -15.11
C THR A 76 3.59 5.57 -14.21
N ILE A 77 3.22 5.58 -12.93
CA ILE A 77 3.70 4.60 -11.94
C ILE A 77 2.53 3.93 -11.23
N THR A 78 2.71 2.66 -10.89
CA THR A 78 1.86 1.96 -9.93
C THR A 78 2.53 1.99 -8.56
N VAL A 79 1.80 2.47 -7.56
CA VAL A 79 2.19 2.39 -6.15
C VAL A 79 1.38 1.30 -5.48
N ILE A 80 2.05 0.32 -4.90
CA ILE A 80 1.43 -0.80 -4.19
C ILE A 80 1.73 -0.65 -2.71
N THR A 81 0.68 -0.69 -1.89
CA THR A 81 0.83 -0.43 -0.47
C THR A 81 -0.32 -1.02 0.35
N TYR A 82 -0.30 -0.81 1.65
CA TYR A 82 -1.29 -1.28 2.62
C TYR A 82 -1.23 -0.45 3.91
N GLY A 83 -2.27 -0.50 4.72
CA GLY A 83 -2.31 0.17 6.02
C GLY A 83 -1.97 1.66 5.95
N MET A 84 -1.01 2.12 6.76
CA MET A 84 -0.56 3.52 6.80
C MET A 84 0.05 3.98 5.46
N GLY A 85 0.69 3.10 4.73
CA GLY A 85 1.32 3.42 3.44
C GLY A 85 0.35 3.97 2.40
N VAL A 86 -0.93 3.59 2.46
CA VAL A 86 -1.99 4.14 1.59
C VAL A 86 -2.13 5.64 1.78
N HIS A 87 -2.13 6.10 3.04
CA HIS A 87 -2.25 7.53 3.37
C HIS A 87 -1.02 8.31 2.96
N TRP A 88 0.18 7.74 3.13
CA TRP A 88 1.41 8.38 2.63
C TRP A 88 1.40 8.50 1.11
N ALA A 89 1.00 7.45 0.39
CA ALA A 89 0.93 7.45 -1.06
C ALA A 89 -0.10 8.47 -1.60
N LEU A 90 -1.32 8.53 -1.01
CA LEU A 90 -2.35 9.51 -1.37
C LEU A 90 -1.88 10.94 -1.15
N ASN A 91 -1.22 11.23 -0.03
CA ASN A 91 -0.69 12.57 0.24
C ASN A 91 0.50 12.91 -0.67
N ALA A 92 1.38 11.94 -0.94
CA ALA A 92 2.53 12.10 -1.84
C ALA A 92 2.10 12.42 -3.27
N SER A 93 1.03 11.80 -3.76
CA SER A 93 0.56 11.91 -5.15
C SER A 93 -0.32 13.14 -5.44
N THR A 94 -0.55 14.02 -4.48
CA THR A 94 -1.49 15.16 -4.64
C THR A 94 -1.20 16.05 -5.83
N THR A 95 0.07 16.24 -6.20
CA THR A 95 0.53 17.05 -7.33
C THR A 95 0.72 16.26 -8.62
N MET A 96 0.63 14.93 -8.58
CA MET A 96 0.89 14.02 -9.71
C MET A 96 -0.22 12.97 -9.90
N LYS A 97 -1.47 13.34 -9.63
CA LYS A 97 -2.62 12.41 -9.64
C LYS A 97 -2.81 11.68 -10.97
N ASN A 98 -2.54 12.34 -12.09
CA ASN A 98 -2.70 11.73 -13.42
C ASN A 98 -1.54 10.80 -13.80
N GLN A 99 -0.50 10.70 -12.97
CA GLN A 99 0.68 9.85 -13.22
C GLN A 99 0.77 8.67 -12.26
N VAL A 100 -0.02 8.65 -11.18
CA VAL A 100 0.10 7.66 -10.10
C VAL A 100 -1.18 6.89 -9.90
N GLU A 101 -1.14 5.58 -10.13
CA GLU A 101 -2.17 4.63 -9.70
C GLU A 101 -1.78 4.05 -8.34
N ILE A 102 -2.70 4.06 -7.38
CA ILE A 102 -2.42 3.56 -6.03
C ILE A 102 -3.31 2.35 -5.74
N ILE A 103 -2.67 1.23 -5.42
CA ILE A 103 -3.31 -0.03 -5.02
C ILE A 103 -3.14 -0.23 -3.52
N ASP A 104 -4.25 -0.27 -2.80
CA ASP A 104 -4.32 -0.80 -1.43
C ASP A 104 -4.52 -2.31 -1.49
N LEU A 105 -3.55 -3.06 -1.02
CA LEU A 105 -3.61 -4.52 -1.00
C LEU A 105 -4.71 -5.06 -0.09
N ARG A 106 -5.05 -4.36 1.01
CA ARG A 106 -6.01 -4.80 2.04
C ARG A 106 -5.63 -6.12 2.72
N THR A 107 -5.12 -7.07 1.94
CA THR A 107 -4.68 -8.39 2.42
C THR A 107 -3.26 -8.69 1.94
N LEU A 108 -2.43 -9.17 2.87
CA LEU A 108 -1.06 -9.57 2.59
C LEU A 108 -0.97 -11.05 2.22
N TYR A 109 -1.98 -11.84 2.63
CA TYR A 109 -2.13 -13.23 2.20
C TYR A 109 -3.60 -13.67 2.34
N PRO A 110 -4.25 -14.15 1.25
CA PRO A 110 -3.75 -14.07 -0.13
C PRO A 110 -3.69 -12.64 -0.65
N ILE A 111 -2.82 -12.38 -1.64
CA ILE A 111 -2.76 -11.09 -2.37
C ILE A 111 -3.59 -11.15 -3.66
N ASP A 112 -3.99 -10.00 -4.17
CA ASP A 112 -4.66 -9.87 -5.47
C ASP A 112 -3.61 -9.71 -6.59
N GLU A 113 -3.01 -10.84 -7.00
CA GLU A 113 -1.97 -10.87 -8.03
C GLU A 113 -2.48 -10.31 -9.37
N GLU A 114 -3.74 -10.57 -9.70
CA GLU A 114 -4.34 -10.12 -10.96
C GLU A 114 -4.37 -8.59 -11.03
N ALA A 115 -4.87 -7.93 -9.98
CA ALA A 115 -4.92 -6.47 -9.91
C ALA A 115 -3.51 -5.86 -9.93
N ILE A 116 -2.58 -6.42 -9.17
CA ILE A 116 -1.18 -5.98 -9.10
C ILE A 116 -0.52 -6.04 -10.49
N PHE A 117 -0.51 -7.22 -11.11
CA PHE A 117 0.22 -7.41 -12.37
C PHE A 117 -0.43 -6.66 -13.53
N LYS A 118 -1.77 -6.50 -13.53
CA LYS A 118 -2.48 -5.70 -14.53
C LYS A 118 -2.05 -4.24 -14.45
N SER A 119 -2.03 -3.66 -13.26
CA SER A 119 -1.63 -2.27 -13.04
C SER A 119 -0.15 -2.05 -13.40
N VAL A 120 0.74 -2.89 -12.90
CA VAL A 120 2.18 -2.76 -13.17
C VAL A 120 2.51 -2.89 -14.67
N LYS A 121 1.87 -3.82 -15.38
CA LYS A 121 2.05 -3.95 -16.84
C LYS A 121 1.54 -2.73 -17.62
N LYS A 122 0.51 -2.05 -17.11
CA LYS A 122 -0.03 -0.81 -17.69
C LYS A 122 0.92 0.37 -17.45
N ALA A 123 1.38 0.55 -16.21
CA ALA A 123 2.21 1.69 -15.81
C ALA A 123 3.70 1.51 -16.13
N LYS A 124 4.19 0.25 -16.24
CA LYS A 124 5.57 -0.16 -16.52
C LYS A 124 6.61 0.23 -15.47
N LYS A 125 6.22 1.00 -14.48
CA LYS A 125 7.04 1.43 -13.34
C LYS A 125 6.29 1.12 -12.04
N CYS A 126 6.99 0.62 -11.01
CA CYS A 126 6.34 0.17 -9.77
C CYS A 126 7.12 0.58 -8.53
N LEU A 127 6.42 1.16 -7.56
CA LEU A 127 6.91 1.46 -6.22
C LEU A 127 6.10 0.67 -5.19
N VAL A 128 6.77 -0.11 -4.34
CA VAL A 128 6.13 -0.75 -3.18
C VAL A 128 6.43 0.08 -1.94
N VAL A 129 5.39 0.49 -1.22
CA VAL A 129 5.49 1.32 -0.01
C VAL A 129 5.07 0.50 1.21
N THR A 130 5.90 0.49 2.24
CA THR A 130 5.64 -0.22 3.49
C THR A 130 6.10 0.60 4.70
N GLU A 131 5.57 0.29 5.88
CA GLU A 131 6.04 0.86 7.15
C GLU A 131 7.15 0.00 7.79
N GLU A 132 7.21 -1.28 7.46
CA GLU A 132 8.23 -2.20 7.98
C GLU A 132 9.64 -1.83 7.48
N PRO A 133 10.71 -2.27 8.18
CA PRO A 133 12.07 -2.17 7.64
C PRO A 133 12.18 -2.85 6.28
N THR A 134 12.90 -2.23 5.32
CA THR A 134 12.99 -2.74 3.95
C THR A 134 13.71 -4.08 3.84
N ASN A 135 14.62 -4.39 4.78
CA ASN A 135 15.38 -5.64 4.77
C ASN A 135 14.50 -6.83 5.18
N ASN A 136 14.50 -7.88 4.36
CA ASN A 136 13.71 -9.11 4.59
C ASN A 136 12.21 -8.87 4.80
N SER A 137 11.68 -7.83 4.20
CA SER A 137 10.28 -7.41 4.33
C SER A 137 9.36 -8.16 3.37
N PHE A 138 8.06 -8.17 3.70
CA PHE A 138 7.00 -8.57 2.77
C PHE A 138 7.07 -7.73 1.49
N ALA A 139 7.30 -6.40 1.62
CA ALA A 139 7.41 -5.50 0.47
C ALA A 139 8.57 -5.88 -0.47
N ARG A 140 9.73 -6.31 0.06
CA ARG A 140 10.84 -6.83 -0.76
C ARG A 140 10.49 -8.12 -1.48
N SER A 141 9.82 -9.04 -0.80
CA SER A 141 9.36 -10.29 -1.40
C SER A 141 8.35 -10.04 -2.52
N LEU A 142 7.41 -9.12 -2.30
CA LEU A 142 6.44 -8.70 -3.29
C LEU A 142 7.11 -8.02 -4.50
N ALA A 143 8.08 -7.11 -4.26
CA ALA A 143 8.83 -6.47 -5.32
C ALA A 143 9.62 -7.49 -6.16
N GLY A 144 10.20 -8.52 -5.54
CA GLY A 144 10.85 -9.62 -6.23
C GLY A 144 9.89 -10.39 -7.14
N LEU A 145 8.70 -10.73 -6.64
CA LEU A 145 7.66 -11.39 -7.41
C LEU A 145 7.20 -10.53 -8.60
N ILE A 146 6.96 -9.24 -8.39
CA ILE A 146 6.56 -8.30 -9.44
C ILE A 146 7.67 -8.20 -10.50
N GLN A 147 8.93 -8.04 -10.05
CA GLN A 147 10.09 -7.98 -10.95
C GLN A 147 10.18 -9.24 -11.83
N GLU A 148 9.99 -10.42 -11.25
CA GLU A 148 10.04 -11.69 -11.97
C GLU A 148 8.92 -11.81 -13.02
N ILE A 149 7.67 -11.57 -12.61
CA ILE A 149 6.49 -11.78 -13.47
C ILE A 149 6.32 -10.66 -14.50
N CYS A 150 6.66 -9.42 -14.14
CA CYS A 150 6.45 -8.25 -15.01
C CYS A 150 7.71 -7.79 -15.75
N PHE A 151 8.86 -8.46 -15.61
CA PHE A 151 10.16 -8.03 -16.13
C PHE A 151 10.13 -7.49 -17.58
N LYS A 152 9.41 -8.19 -18.47
CA LYS A 152 9.33 -7.82 -19.89
C LYS A 152 8.53 -6.54 -20.18
N TYR A 153 7.82 -6.04 -19.18
CA TYR A 153 6.95 -4.86 -19.29
C TYR A 153 7.52 -3.65 -18.54
N LEU A 154 8.55 -3.86 -17.71
CA LEU A 154 9.09 -2.82 -16.84
C LEU A 154 10.11 -1.96 -17.59
N ASP A 155 9.96 -0.65 -17.48
CA ASP A 155 10.88 0.37 -17.96
C ASP A 155 11.89 0.79 -16.87
N ALA A 156 11.66 0.38 -15.61
CA ALA A 156 12.50 0.66 -14.45
C ALA A 156 12.54 -0.54 -13.48
N PRO A 157 13.55 -0.63 -12.60
CA PRO A 157 13.52 -1.63 -11.53
C PRO A 157 12.34 -1.38 -10.59
N VAL A 158 11.75 -2.45 -10.04
CA VAL A 158 10.73 -2.30 -8.98
C VAL A 158 11.39 -1.74 -7.74
N MET A 159 10.98 -0.54 -7.34
CA MET A 159 11.51 0.14 -6.16
C MET A 159 10.72 -0.17 -4.90
N VAL A 160 11.38 -0.13 -3.75
CA VAL A 160 10.76 -0.32 -2.44
C VAL A 160 11.17 0.83 -1.52
N ILE A 161 10.21 1.40 -0.81
CA ILE A 161 10.44 2.32 0.30
C ILE A 161 9.79 1.78 1.57
N GLY A 162 10.54 1.77 2.65
CA GLY A 162 10.12 1.36 3.99
C GLY A 162 10.98 2.02 5.04
N SER A 163 10.80 1.62 6.28
CA SER A 163 11.62 2.12 7.38
C SER A 163 13.10 1.76 7.21
N GLU A 164 13.96 2.61 7.79
CA GLU A 164 15.39 2.34 7.87
C GLU A 164 15.64 1.09 8.72
N ASN A 165 16.68 0.32 8.34
CA ASN A 165 17.04 -0.88 9.08
C ASN A 165 17.80 -0.53 10.37
N MET A 166 17.06 -0.22 11.40
CA MET A 166 17.56 0.16 12.72
C MET A 166 17.28 -0.93 13.76
N PRO A 167 18.09 -1.04 14.83
CA PRO A 167 17.90 -2.07 15.87
C PRO A 167 16.55 -2.01 16.59
N ALA A 168 15.99 -0.79 16.74
CA ALA A 168 14.68 -0.57 17.36
C ALA A 168 14.08 0.76 16.88
N ILE A 169 12.76 0.88 16.95
CA ILE A 169 12.06 2.15 16.72
C ILE A 169 12.40 3.11 17.86
N PRO A 170 12.93 4.31 17.57
CA PRO A 170 13.24 5.30 18.59
C PRO A 170 11.98 5.79 19.29
N LEU A 171 12.05 5.98 20.62
CA LEU A 171 10.96 6.59 21.39
C LEU A 171 10.88 8.12 21.22
N ASN A 172 11.94 8.74 20.70
CA ASN A 172 11.97 10.17 20.40
C ASN A 172 11.31 10.43 19.06
N SER A 173 10.30 11.28 18.99
CA SER A 173 9.52 11.57 17.79
C SER A 173 10.34 12.11 16.62
N THR A 174 11.41 12.88 16.89
CA THR A 174 12.31 13.40 15.83
C THR A 174 13.09 12.26 15.18
N LEU A 175 13.63 11.35 15.98
CA LEU A 175 14.37 10.19 15.48
C LEU A 175 13.43 9.18 14.79
N GLU A 176 12.24 8.94 15.35
CA GLU A 176 11.22 8.11 14.72
C GLU A 176 10.84 8.65 13.34
N PHE A 177 10.60 9.96 13.22
CA PHE A 177 10.29 10.60 11.94
C PHE A 177 11.41 10.45 10.89
N THR A 178 12.68 10.43 11.31
CA THR A 178 13.78 10.17 10.38
C THR A 178 13.83 8.72 9.92
N MET A 179 13.41 7.79 10.76
CA MET A 179 13.44 6.36 10.49
C MET A 179 12.29 5.90 9.58
N ILE A 180 11.05 6.24 9.92
CA ILE A 180 9.86 5.77 9.21
C ILE A 180 9.64 6.52 7.89
N PRO A 181 8.98 5.90 6.88
CA PRO A 181 8.47 6.62 5.72
C PRO A 181 7.45 7.68 6.09
N ASN A 182 7.27 8.64 5.19
CA ASN A 182 6.23 9.64 5.24
C ASN A 182 5.90 10.10 3.81
N ALA A 183 4.89 10.96 3.65
CA ALA A 183 4.46 11.43 2.35
C ALA A 183 5.57 12.09 1.53
N ASP A 184 6.46 12.88 2.16
CA ASP A 184 7.56 13.55 1.45
C ASP A 184 8.59 12.55 0.93
N LYS A 185 9.01 11.58 1.74
CA LYS A 185 9.93 10.52 1.32
C LYS A 185 9.34 9.67 0.19
N VAL A 186 8.03 9.35 0.29
CA VAL A 186 7.32 8.59 -0.76
C VAL A 186 7.23 9.42 -2.04
N ARG A 187 6.93 10.72 -1.96
CA ARG A 187 6.90 11.63 -3.11
C ARG A 187 8.24 11.68 -3.83
N LEU A 188 9.34 11.89 -3.12
CA LEU A 188 10.68 11.90 -3.70
C LEU A 188 11.01 10.59 -4.42
N LYS A 189 10.58 9.45 -3.86
CA LYS A 189 10.79 8.14 -4.50
C LYS A 189 9.90 7.93 -5.73
N MET A 190 8.69 8.50 -5.76
CA MET A 190 7.84 8.53 -6.96
C MET A 190 8.48 9.39 -8.07
N GLU A 191 8.98 10.59 -7.72
CA GLU A 191 9.67 11.49 -8.64
C GLU A 191 10.90 10.81 -9.25
N GLU A 192 11.75 10.19 -8.42
CA GLU A 192 12.92 9.42 -8.88
C GLU A 192 12.51 8.31 -9.87
N LEU A 193 11.40 7.62 -9.61
CA LEU A 193 10.94 6.54 -10.48
C LEU A 193 10.33 7.06 -11.80
N LEU A 194 9.76 8.26 -11.81
CA LEU A 194 9.25 8.88 -13.03
C LEU A 194 10.38 9.33 -13.98
N GLU A 195 11.58 9.63 -13.45
CA GLU A 195 12.75 10.04 -14.24
C GLU A 195 13.42 8.89 -15.03
N TYR A 196 13.07 7.61 -14.75
CA TYR A 196 13.53 6.47 -15.55
C TYR A 196 12.88 6.45 -16.92
#